data_bb38952e107b50698162f2c33f8a3830
#
_entry.id   bb38952e107b50698162f2c33f8a3830
#
_cell.length_a   1.000
_cell.length_b   1.000
_cell.length_c   1.000
_cell.angle_alpha   90.00
_cell.angle_beta   90.00
_cell.angle_gamma   90.00
#
_symmetry.space_group_name_H-M   'P 1'
#
loop_
_entity.id
_entity.type
_entity.pdbx_description
1 polymer ?
#
loop_
_entity_poly.entity_id
_entity_poly.type
_entity_poly.pdbx_seq_one_letter_code
_entity_poly.pdbx_strand_id
1 'polypeptide(L)'
;MRLFFFDTETNGLPKSDRASPYDTKNWPIILTIGWQIWDVKDGEWTLFETGEHLLKPDDSVVWDAGAEAIHGISRTKAITEGVPSAEVIPGLQTLLRSVDVAIAHNIAFDKSVLFAESLRLDGSARIDWWPRLEFCTCQNTKALCKLPSRAAKPRPDDPYKKPKLVELYEFLYGGVPTDIGFHTVGGDVECLVRCFREMVRRGHVPIAVWERATRRV
;
A
#
# COMPACT_ATOMS: atom_id res chain seq x y z
N MET A 1 16.98 -2.21 -10.69
CA MET A 1 15.52 -2.06 -10.60
C MET A 1 15.18 -1.53 -9.22
N ARG A 2 14.34 -0.49 -9.16
CA ARG A 2 13.93 0.13 -7.90
C ARG A 2 12.47 -0.17 -7.59
N LEU A 3 12.22 -0.75 -6.42
CA LEU A 3 10.92 -1.20 -5.94
C LEU A 3 10.45 -0.30 -4.81
N PHE A 4 9.20 0.14 -4.85
CA PHE A 4 8.55 0.93 -3.81
C PHE A 4 7.46 0.10 -3.15
N PHE A 5 7.65 -0.23 -1.89
CA PHE A 5 6.68 -0.88 -1.03
C PHE A 5 6.03 0.15 -0.13
N PHE A 6 4.72 0.16 -0.03
CA PHE A 6 4.04 1.16 0.77
C PHE A 6 2.69 0.66 1.30
N ASP A 7 2.25 1.32 2.34
CA ASP A 7 0.96 1.09 2.99
C ASP A 7 0.43 2.40 3.57
N THR A 8 -0.89 2.51 3.76
CA THR A 8 -1.54 3.69 4.31
C THR A 8 -2.61 3.33 5.33
N GLU A 9 -2.63 4.03 6.48
CA GLU A 9 -3.81 4.04 7.35
C GLU A 9 -4.61 5.32 7.12
N THR A 10 -5.93 5.21 7.18
CA THR A 10 -6.84 6.30 6.79
C THR A 10 -7.91 6.53 7.84
N ASN A 11 -8.57 7.69 7.81
CA ASN A 11 -9.67 8.02 8.71
C ASN A 11 -10.98 7.27 8.41
N GLY A 12 -10.98 6.25 7.58
CA GLY A 12 -12.15 5.46 7.22
C GLY A 12 -12.03 4.80 5.85
N LEU A 13 -13.16 4.39 5.29
CA LEU A 13 -13.25 3.76 3.98
C LEU A 13 -13.78 4.74 2.91
N PRO A 14 -13.52 4.52 1.61
CA PRO A 14 -14.13 5.30 0.56
C PRO A 14 -15.64 5.08 0.51
N LYS A 15 -16.40 6.07 0.07
CA LYS A 15 -17.85 5.92 -0.14
C LYS A 15 -18.15 4.89 -1.24
N SER A 16 -17.27 4.78 -2.22
CA SER A 16 -17.27 3.76 -3.27
C SER A 16 -15.83 3.41 -3.64
N ASP A 17 -15.50 2.13 -3.66
CA ASP A 17 -14.20 1.59 -4.10
C ASP A 17 -13.99 1.67 -5.62
N ARG A 18 -15.05 2.00 -6.37
CA ARG A 18 -15.04 2.15 -7.83
C ARG A 18 -14.93 3.61 -8.30
N ALA A 19 -14.96 4.56 -7.38
CA ALA A 19 -14.83 5.96 -7.73
C ALA A 19 -13.42 6.28 -8.25
N SER A 20 -13.36 7.26 -9.16
CA SER A 20 -12.08 7.79 -9.62
C SER A 20 -11.34 8.46 -8.46
N PRO A 21 -9.99 8.34 -8.37
CA PRO A 21 -9.19 9.11 -7.42
C PRO A 21 -9.36 10.64 -7.56
N TYR A 22 -9.80 11.11 -8.71
CA TYR A 22 -10.14 12.53 -8.95
C TYR A 22 -11.40 13.01 -8.20
N ASP A 23 -12.26 12.07 -7.79
CA ASP A 23 -13.33 12.38 -6.84
C ASP A 23 -12.76 12.35 -5.40
N THR A 24 -12.01 13.40 -5.06
CA THR A 24 -11.32 13.50 -3.77
C THR A 24 -12.26 13.46 -2.57
N LYS A 25 -13.56 13.76 -2.75
CA LYS A 25 -14.59 13.69 -1.69
C LYS A 25 -15.06 12.25 -1.42
N ASN A 26 -14.77 11.33 -2.32
CA ASN A 26 -15.07 9.91 -2.16
C ASN A 26 -14.04 9.21 -1.26
N TRP A 27 -12.77 9.62 -1.36
CA TRP A 27 -11.66 8.93 -0.73
C TRP A 27 -11.36 9.48 0.68
N PRO A 28 -11.03 8.62 1.65
CA PRO A 28 -10.61 9.05 2.97
C PRO A 28 -9.30 9.85 2.88
N ILE A 29 -8.94 10.52 3.97
CA ILE A 29 -7.62 11.14 4.11
C ILE A 29 -6.62 10.13 4.65
N ILE A 30 -5.34 10.34 4.33
CA ILE A 30 -4.25 9.57 4.91
C ILE A 30 -4.00 10.06 6.34
N LEU A 31 -3.95 9.15 7.31
CA LEU A 31 -3.49 9.41 8.67
C LEU A 31 -2.03 9.03 8.85
N THR A 32 -1.63 7.87 8.32
CA THR A 32 -0.22 7.49 8.27
C THR A 32 0.12 6.94 6.90
N ILE A 33 1.34 7.20 6.47
CA ILE A 33 1.92 6.60 5.28
C ILE A 33 3.30 6.06 5.61
N GLY A 34 3.55 4.81 5.24
CA GLY A 34 4.86 4.17 5.39
C GLY A 34 5.35 3.60 4.08
N TRP A 35 6.67 3.59 3.91
CA TRP A 35 7.29 2.99 2.73
C TRP A 35 8.69 2.48 2.97
N GLN A 36 9.09 1.54 2.11
CA GLN A 36 10.47 1.15 1.88
C GLN A 36 10.74 1.15 0.38
N ILE A 37 11.88 1.70 -0.03
CA ILE A 37 12.38 1.65 -1.40
C ILE A 37 13.62 0.76 -1.42
N TRP A 38 13.60 -0.24 -2.29
CA TRP A 38 14.67 -1.22 -2.44
C TRP A 38 15.26 -1.18 -3.84
N ASP A 39 16.57 -1.13 -3.93
CA ASP A 39 17.30 -1.38 -5.17
C ASP A 39 17.60 -2.88 -5.28
N VAL A 40 17.25 -3.46 -6.44
CA VAL A 40 17.52 -4.87 -6.74
C VAL A 40 18.41 -4.94 -7.99
N LYS A 41 19.60 -5.53 -7.81
CA LYS A 41 20.59 -5.72 -8.86
C LYS A 41 21.23 -7.09 -8.70
N ASP A 42 21.26 -7.88 -9.78
CA ASP A 42 21.89 -9.20 -9.83
C ASP A 42 21.41 -10.18 -8.72
N GLY A 43 20.14 -10.03 -8.31
CA GLY A 43 19.52 -10.81 -7.23
C GLY A 43 19.75 -10.26 -5.82
N GLU A 44 20.61 -9.28 -5.65
CA GLU A 44 20.87 -8.62 -4.37
C GLU A 44 19.89 -7.49 -4.11
N TRP A 45 19.47 -7.35 -2.86
CA TRP A 45 18.50 -6.35 -2.40
C TRP A 45 19.18 -5.38 -1.43
N THR A 46 19.18 -4.10 -1.77
CA THR A 46 19.72 -3.04 -0.92
C THR A 46 18.61 -2.05 -0.59
N LEU A 47 18.40 -1.78 0.70
CA LEU A 47 17.47 -0.72 1.13
C LEU A 47 18.03 0.63 0.70
N PHE A 48 17.28 1.36 -0.13
CA PHE A 48 17.65 2.69 -0.62
C PHE A 48 17.10 3.80 0.29
N GLU A 49 15.83 3.68 0.67
CA GLU A 49 15.11 4.71 1.42
C GLU A 49 14.00 4.05 2.25
N THR A 50 13.70 4.63 3.40
CA THR A 50 12.54 4.28 4.20
C THR A 50 11.93 5.52 4.82
N GLY A 51 10.62 5.55 4.96
CA GLY A 51 9.91 6.64 5.62
C GLY A 51 8.63 6.16 6.25
N GLU A 52 8.27 6.84 7.34
CA GLU A 52 7.01 6.67 8.03
C GLU A 52 6.58 8.03 8.58
N HIS A 53 5.35 8.45 8.27
CA HIS A 53 4.84 9.74 8.71
C HIS A 53 3.41 9.63 9.21
N LEU A 54 3.15 10.22 10.36
CA LEU A 54 1.82 10.56 10.83
C LEU A 54 1.44 11.91 10.21
N LEU A 55 0.32 11.95 9.49
CA LEU A 55 -0.14 13.16 8.82
C LEU A 55 -1.20 13.87 9.67
N LYS A 56 -1.12 15.19 9.69
CA LYS A 56 -2.06 16.03 10.39
C LYS A 56 -3.34 16.19 9.57
N PRO A 57 -4.51 15.73 10.07
CA PRO A 57 -5.79 15.96 9.42
C PRO A 57 -6.22 17.43 9.55
N ASP A 58 -7.06 17.88 8.62
CA ASP A 58 -7.82 19.13 8.79
C ASP A 58 -8.84 19.00 9.93
N ASP A 59 -9.12 20.09 10.64
CA ASP A 59 -10.06 20.10 11.77
C ASP A 59 -11.50 19.71 11.39
N SER A 60 -11.88 19.91 10.13
CA SER A 60 -13.21 19.58 9.58
C SER A 60 -13.38 18.09 9.26
N VAL A 61 -12.33 17.27 9.33
CA VAL A 61 -12.38 15.85 8.99
C VAL A 61 -13.29 15.08 9.95
N VAL A 62 -14.24 14.34 9.38
CA VAL A 62 -15.07 13.40 10.11
C VAL A 62 -14.22 12.21 10.55
N TRP A 63 -14.22 11.94 11.85
CA TRP A 63 -13.43 10.85 12.42
C TRP A 63 -14.22 9.55 12.45
N ASP A 64 -13.63 8.46 11.99
CA ASP A 64 -14.24 7.13 12.04
C ASP A 64 -13.65 6.33 13.22
N ALA A 65 -14.49 6.09 14.24
CA ALA A 65 -14.09 5.30 15.40
C ALA A 65 -13.80 3.83 15.08
N GLY A 66 -14.37 3.30 13.99
CA GLY A 66 -14.09 1.94 13.53
C GLY A 66 -12.68 1.84 12.96
N ALA A 67 -12.23 2.82 12.19
CA ALA A 67 -10.86 2.91 11.70
C ALA A 67 -9.87 3.10 12.86
N GLU A 68 -10.16 4.02 13.78
CA GLU A 68 -9.34 4.23 15.00
C GLU A 68 -9.16 2.92 15.80
N ALA A 69 -10.21 2.12 15.95
CA ALA A 69 -10.14 0.85 16.67
C ALA A 69 -9.22 -0.19 15.98
N ILE A 70 -8.97 -0.05 14.68
CA ILE A 70 -8.11 -0.96 13.90
C ILE A 70 -6.64 -0.53 14.02
N HIS A 71 -6.32 0.73 13.67
CA HIS A 71 -4.93 1.21 13.60
C HIS A 71 -4.45 1.91 14.88
N GLY A 72 -5.34 2.20 15.85
CA GLY A 72 -5.00 2.80 17.14
C GLY A 72 -4.57 4.28 17.08
N ILE A 73 -4.74 4.96 15.96
CA ILE A 73 -4.38 6.38 15.80
C ILE A 73 -5.58 7.21 16.26
N SER A 74 -5.45 7.89 17.38
CA SER A 74 -6.50 8.79 17.86
C SER A 74 -6.46 10.13 17.11
N ARG A 75 -7.64 10.80 17.03
CA ARG A 75 -7.73 12.14 16.47
C ARG A 75 -6.79 13.12 17.15
N THR A 76 -6.73 13.07 18.48
CA THR A 76 -5.85 13.93 19.27
C THR A 76 -4.39 13.72 18.85
N LYS A 77 -3.92 12.47 18.77
CA LYS A 77 -2.57 12.15 18.35
C LYS A 77 -2.28 12.69 16.95
N ALA A 78 -3.17 12.46 16.00
CA ALA A 78 -2.98 12.91 14.61
C ALA A 78 -2.90 14.44 14.52
N ILE A 79 -3.69 15.18 15.30
CA ILE A 79 -3.67 16.65 15.31
C ILE A 79 -2.41 17.21 16.00
N THR A 80 -1.97 16.60 17.13
CA THR A 80 -0.88 17.14 17.96
C THR A 80 0.51 16.74 17.48
N GLU A 81 0.66 15.54 16.92
CA GLU A 81 1.94 14.96 16.53
C GLU A 81 2.11 14.85 15.00
N GLY A 82 1.01 14.92 14.25
CA GLY A 82 1.04 14.79 12.80
C GLY A 82 1.67 16.01 12.12
N VAL A 83 2.37 15.74 11.00
CA VAL A 83 2.92 16.78 10.11
C VAL A 83 1.95 17.05 8.96
N PRO A 84 1.91 18.28 8.42
CA PRO A 84 1.08 18.59 7.25
C PRO A 84 1.42 17.68 6.06
N SER A 85 0.41 17.16 5.36
CA SER A 85 0.63 16.34 4.16
C SER A 85 1.41 17.08 3.07
N ALA A 86 1.31 18.39 3.03
CA ALA A 86 2.10 19.26 2.13
C ALA A 86 3.62 19.21 2.36
N GLU A 87 4.08 18.79 3.53
CA GLU A 87 5.51 18.62 3.84
C GLU A 87 6.04 17.24 3.40
N VAL A 88 5.17 16.23 3.31
CA VAL A 88 5.54 14.83 3.05
C VAL A 88 5.30 14.43 1.60
N ILE A 89 4.09 14.68 1.08
CA ILE A 89 3.65 14.16 -0.23
C ILE A 89 4.52 14.64 -1.41
N PRO A 90 4.94 15.92 -1.51
CA PRO A 90 5.80 16.37 -2.62
C PRO A 90 7.17 15.68 -2.63
N GLY A 91 7.76 15.44 -1.46
CA GLY A 91 9.00 14.68 -1.32
C GLY A 91 8.84 13.25 -1.81
N LEU A 92 7.77 12.56 -1.37
CA LEU A 92 7.44 11.22 -1.83
C LEU A 92 7.21 11.15 -3.34
N GLN A 93 6.47 12.10 -3.93
CA GLN A 93 6.28 12.17 -5.38
C GLN A 93 7.62 12.28 -6.13
N THR A 94 8.57 13.03 -5.58
CA THR A 94 9.92 13.17 -6.15
C THR A 94 10.66 11.83 -6.12
N LEU A 95 10.61 11.09 -5.01
CA LEU A 95 11.19 9.75 -4.90
C LEU A 95 10.56 8.78 -5.92
N LEU A 96 9.24 8.80 -6.05
CA LEU A 96 8.48 7.91 -6.92
C LEU A 96 8.82 8.05 -8.41
N ARG A 97 9.29 9.22 -8.87
CA ARG A 97 9.79 9.40 -10.24
C ARG A 97 10.99 8.50 -10.59
N SER A 98 11.73 8.04 -9.58
CA SER A 98 12.89 7.15 -9.76
C SER A 98 12.55 5.67 -9.60
N VAL A 99 11.31 5.34 -9.26
CA VAL A 99 10.85 3.98 -8.98
C VAL A 99 10.39 3.28 -10.25
N ASP A 100 10.70 1.99 -10.36
CA ASP A 100 10.27 1.17 -11.50
C ASP A 100 8.93 0.48 -11.26
N VAL A 101 8.69 0.00 -10.03
CA VAL A 101 7.49 -0.77 -9.67
C VAL A 101 6.96 -0.32 -8.31
N ALA A 102 5.67 0.02 -8.23
CA ALA A 102 4.95 0.19 -6.96
C ALA A 102 4.31 -1.13 -6.52
N ILE A 103 4.44 -1.44 -5.24
CA ILE A 103 3.98 -2.70 -4.64
C ILE A 103 3.21 -2.39 -3.36
N ALA A 104 1.97 -2.88 -3.25
CA ALA A 104 1.19 -2.78 -2.02
C ALA A 104 0.26 -4.01 -1.86
N HIS A 105 -0.29 -4.16 -0.66
CA HIS A 105 -1.28 -5.18 -0.39
C HIS A 105 -2.69 -4.58 -0.53
N ASN A 106 -3.34 -4.75 -1.67
CA ASN A 106 -4.54 -4.06 -2.17
C ASN A 106 -4.23 -2.66 -2.75
N ILE A 107 -3.20 -2.58 -3.55
CA ILE A 107 -2.64 -1.34 -4.14
C ILE A 107 -3.68 -0.38 -4.72
N ALA A 108 -4.83 -0.88 -5.18
CA ALA A 108 -5.89 -0.02 -5.73
C ALA A 108 -6.44 0.97 -4.69
N PHE A 109 -6.49 0.57 -3.41
CA PHE A 109 -6.90 1.44 -2.32
C PHE A 109 -5.83 2.48 -2.01
N ASP A 110 -4.64 2.05 -1.63
CA ASP A 110 -3.54 2.92 -1.19
C ASP A 110 -3.13 3.92 -2.27
N LYS A 111 -3.07 3.46 -3.52
CA LYS A 111 -2.83 4.31 -4.68
C LYS A 111 -3.91 5.39 -4.82
N SER A 112 -5.19 5.01 -4.73
CA SER A 112 -6.29 5.95 -4.91
C SER A 112 -6.33 7.00 -3.80
N VAL A 113 -6.05 6.57 -2.57
CA VAL A 113 -5.95 7.47 -1.40
C VAL A 113 -4.78 8.45 -1.59
N LEU A 114 -3.61 7.96 -1.99
CA LEU A 114 -2.43 8.80 -2.24
C LEU A 114 -2.65 9.80 -3.39
N PHE A 115 -3.34 9.37 -4.45
CA PHE A 115 -3.71 10.25 -5.56
C PHE A 115 -4.70 11.31 -5.12
N ALA A 116 -5.74 10.93 -4.37
CA ALA A 116 -6.71 11.88 -3.84
C ALA A 116 -6.05 12.90 -2.90
N GLU A 117 -5.11 12.47 -2.07
CA GLU A 117 -4.34 13.38 -1.19
C GLU A 117 -3.49 14.36 -2.00
N SER A 118 -2.78 13.87 -3.01
CA SER A 118 -2.00 14.71 -3.92
C SER A 118 -2.85 15.77 -4.63
N LEU A 119 -4.06 15.39 -5.07
CA LEU A 119 -5.00 16.29 -5.74
C LEU A 119 -5.61 17.32 -4.78
N ARG A 120 -5.78 16.99 -3.50
CA ARG A 120 -6.22 17.96 -2.48
C ARG A 120 -5.18 19.04 -2.25
N LEU A 121 -3.90 18.69 -2.34
CA LEU A 121 -2.80 19.62 -2.12
C LEU A 121 -2.56 20.57 -3.31
N ASP A 122 -2.56 20.04 -4.52
CA ASP A 122 -2.11 20.77 -5.71
C ASP A 122 -3.26 21.15 -6.65
N GLY A 123 -4.41 20.46 -6.58
CA GLY A 123 -5.52 20.67 -7.50
C GLY A 123 -5.18 20.28 -8.95
N SER A 124 -3.95 19.88 -9.25
CA SER A 124 -3.51 19.49 -10.58
C SER A 124 -3.88 18.04 -10.87
N ALA A 125 -4.41 17.80 -12.05
CA ALA A 125 -4.78 16.47 -12.49
C ALA A 125 -3.56 15.63 -12.97
N ARG A 126 -2.33 16.14 -12.85
CA ARG A 126 -1.14 15.47 -13.40
C ARG A 126 -0.53 14.53 -12.37
N ILE A 127 -0.74 13.23 -12.61
CA ILE A 127 -0.13 12.15 -11.82
C ILE A 127 0.97 11.51 -12.69
N ASP A 128 1.96 12.29 -13.09
CA ASP A 128 3.11 11.87 -13.92
C ASP A 128 4.28 11.31 -13.11
N TRP A 129 4.17 11.33 -11.78
CA TRP A 129 5.18 10.86 -10.84
C TRP A 129 4.98 9.39 -10.43
N TRP A 130 3.84 8.77 -10.75
CA TRP A 130 3.55 7.38 -10.38
C TRP A 130 4.31 6.39 -11.26
N PRO A 131 4.87 5.30 -10.68
CA PRO A 131 5.55 4.26 -11.44
C PRO A 131 4.65 3.63 -12.51
N ARG A 132 5.26 3.25 -13.64
CA ARG A 132 4.51 2.62 -14.75
C ARG A 132 4.04 1.21 -14.45
N LEU A 133 4.75 0.51 -13.58
CA LEU A 133 4.43 -0.86 -13.19
C LEU A 133 3.91 -0.89 -11.76
N GLU A 134 2.92 -1.75 -11.55
CA GLU A 134 2.30 -1.98 -10.25
C GLU A 134 2.21 -3.48 -9.98
N PHE A 135 2.34 -3.85 -8.72
CA PHE A 135 2.11 -5.22 -8.29
C PHE A 135 1.26 -5.24 -7.01
N CYS A 136 0.09 -5.84 -7.12
CA CYS A 136 -0.83 -6.03 -5.98
C CYS A 136 -0.63 -7.41 -5.39
N THR A 137 -0.03 -7.53 -4.21
CA THR A 137 0.23 -8.84 -3.61
C THR A 137 -1.07 -9.59 -3.31
N CYS A 138 -2.12 -8.93 -2.80
CA CYS A 138 -3.36 -9.64 -2.49
C CYS A 138 -4.10 -10.14 -3.73
N GLN A 139 -4.10 -9.38 -4.82
CA GLN A 139 -4.77 -9.80 -6.06
C GLN A 139 -4.02 -10.94 -6.75
N ASN A 140 -2.69 -10.85 -6.80
CA ASN A 140 -1.85 -11.84 -7.49
C ASN A 140 -1.71 -13.16 -6.71
N THR A 141 -2.02 -13.17 -5.40
CA THR A 141 -1.94 -14.38 -4.58
C THR A 141 -3.30 -15.00 -4.24
N LYS A 142 -4.40 -14.39 -4.69
CA LYS A 142 -5.76 -14.92 -4.45
C LYS A 142 -5.92 -16.37 -4.90
N ALA A 143 -5.54 -16.68 -6.14
CA ALA A 143 -5.60 -18.03 -6.70
C ALA A 143 -4.53 -18.97 -6.12
N LEU A 144 -3.44 -18.41 -5.58
CA LEU A 144 -2.36 -19.16 -4.95
C LEU A 144 -2.75 -19.59 -3.54
N CYS A 145 -3.25 -18.68 -2.70
CA CYS A 145 -3.65 -18.95 -1.31
C CYS A 145 -4.93 -19.79 -1.23
N LYS A 146 -5.83 -19.72 -2.23
CA LYS A 146 -7.08 -20.47 -2.31
C LYS A 146 -7.96 -20.40 -1.05
N LEU A 147 -7.96 -19.25 -0.39
CA LEU A 147 -8.78 -19.06 0.81
C LEU A 147 -10.26 -18.99 0.43
N PRO A 148 -11.13 -19.79 1.07
CA PRO A 148 -12.53 -19.85 0.71
C PRO A 148 -13.22 -18.50 0.93
N SER A 149 -14.05 -18.08 -0.02
CA SER A 149 -14.90 -16.90 0.16
C SER A 149 -15.94 -17.19 1.25
N ARG A 150 -16.12 -16.22 2.16
CA ARG A 150 -17.18 -16.25 3.19
C ARG A 150 -18.53 -15.73 2.68
N ALA A 151 -18.63 -15.36 1.40
CA ALA A 151 -19.88 -14.93 0.81
C ALA A 151 -20.92 -16.05 0.88
N ALA A 152 -22.17 -15.71 1.20
CA ALA A 152 -23.26 -16.68 1.29
C ALA A 152 -23.49 -17.45 -0.03
N LYS A 153 -23.12 -16.85 -1.16
CA LYS A 153 -23.12 -17.47 -2.50
C LYS A 153 -21.82 -17.08 -3.21
N PRO A 154 -20.72 -17.82 -3.01
CA PRO A 154 -19.49 -17.61 -3.77
C PRO A 154 -19.79 -17.81 -5.27
N ARG A 155 -19.20 -16.97 -6.13
CA ARG A 155 -19.32 -17.19 -7.56
C ARG A 155 -18.55 -18.46 -7.94
N PRO A 156 -19.12 -19.38 -8.76
CA PRO A 156 -18.44 -20.62 -9.16
C PRO A 156 -17.09 -20.37 -9.87
N ASP A 157 -17.01 -19.28 -10.64
CA ASP A 157 -15.80 -18.85 -11.37
C ASP A 157 -14.81 -18.08 -10.48
N ASP A 158 -15.22 -17.69 -9.26
CA ASP A 158 -14.39 -16.93 -8.33
C ASP A 158 -14.66 -17.36 -6.86
N PRO A 159 -14.30 -18.59 -6.47
CA PRO A 159 -14.65 -19.16 -5.16
C PRO A 159 -13.78 -18.67 -4.01
N TYR A 160 -12.70 -17.97 -4.32
CA TYR A 160 -11.70 -17.55 -3.32
C TYR A 160 -11.84 -16.07 -2.95
N LYS A 161 -11.57 -15.75 -1.69
CA LYS A 161 -11.38 -14.36 -1.25
C LYS A 161 -9.94 -13.91 -1.49
N LYS A 162 -9.71 -12.61 -1.55
CA LYS A 162 -8.38 -12.02 -1.44
C LYS A 162 -7.81 -12.33 -0.05
N PRO A 163 -6.54 -12.76 0.09
CA PRO A 163 -5.92 -12.90 1.39
C PRO A 163 -5.74 -11.53 2.07
N LYS A 164 -5.78 -11.49 3.38
CA LYS A 164 -5.18 -10.40 4.17
C LYS A 164 -3.67 -10.54 4.12
N LEU A 165 -2.93 -9.49 4.46
CA LEU A 165 -1.46 -9.53 4.47
C LEU A 165 -0.92 -10.61 5.41
N VAL A 166 -1.47 -10.73 6.62
CA VAL A 166 -1.14 -11.80 7.56
C VAL A 166 -1.43 -13.20 7.00
N GLU A 167 -2.55 -13.40 6.31
CA GLU A 167 -2.89 -14.69 5.71
C GLU A 167 -1.94 -15.06 4.55
N LEU A 168 -1.46 -14.05 3.80
CA LEU A 168 -0.42 -14.26 2.80
C LEU A 168 0.91 -14.67 3.46
N TYR A 169 1.27 -14.00 4.54
CA TYR A 169 2.49 -14.33 5.29
C TYR A 169 2.42 -15.76 5.84
N GLU A 170 1.30 -16.14 6.49
CA GLU A 170 1.07 -17.51 6.98
C GLU A 170 1.18 -18.55 5.85
N PHE A 171 0.62 -18.27 4.69
CA PHE A 171 0.71 -19.16 3.52
C PHE A 171 2.18 -19.33 3.06
N LEU A 172 2.95 -18.25 3.09
CA LEU A 172 4.34 -18.27 2.61
C LEU A 172 5.31 -18.87 3.64
N TYR A 173 5.09 -18.67 4.93
CA TYR A 173 6.06 -19.03 5.97
C TYR A 173 5.58 -20.13 6.93
N GLY A 174 4.31 -20.52 6.86
CA GLY A 174 3.74 -21.57 7.72
C GLY A 174 3.38 -21.12 9.13
N GLY A 175 3.37 -19.81 9.40
CA GLY A 175 2.99 -19.22 10.69
C GLY A 175 2.91 -17.71 10.62
N VAL A 176 2.35 -17.08 11.67
CA VAL A 176 2.29 -15.62 11.79
C VAL A 176 3.64 -15.06 12.25
N PRO A 177 4.05 -13.87 11.77
CA PRO A 177 5.25 -13.22 12.29
C PRO A 177 5.03 -12.78 13.75
N THR A 178 6.04 -12.98 14.60
CA THR A 178 6.02 -12.59 16.01
C THR A 178 6.79 -11.31 16.29
N ASP A 179 7.50 -10.81 15.28
CA ASP A 179 8.39 -9.65 15.33
C ASP A 179 7.86 -8.44 14.51
N ILE A 180 6.64 -8.54 14.00
CA ILE A 180 5.99 -7.47 13.21
C ILE A 180 4.74 -6.99 13.94
N GLY A 181 4.65 -5.67 14.14
CA GLY A 181 3.42 -5.02 14.63
C GLY A 181 2.44 -4.74 13.49
N PHE A 182 1.44 -5.60 13.31
CA PHE A 182 0.38 -5.34 12.33
C PHE A 182 -0.47 -4.12 12.69
N HIS A 183 -1.10 -3.54 11.67
CA HIS A 183 -1.88 -2.31 11.76
C HIS A 183 -1.05 -1.09 12.17
N THR A 184 0.23 -1.13 11.84
CA THR A 184 1.12 0.02 11.76
C THR A 184 1.73 0.02 10.36
N VAL A 185 1.79 1.18 9.72
CA VAL A 185 2.32 1.25 8.34
C VAL A 185 3.74 0.71 8.23
N GLY A 186 4.59 0.90 9.25
CA GLY A 186 5.95 0.35 9.29
C GLY A 186 5.95 -1.18 9.35
N GLY A 187 5.11 -1.77 10.21
CA GLY A 187 4.97 -3.23 10.34
C GLY A 187 4.35 -3.86 9.09
N ASP A 188 3.31 -3.26 8.54
CA ASP A 188 2.65 -3.77 7.35
C ASP A 188 3.56 -3.66 6.11
N VAL A 189 4.34 -2.58 5.94
CA VAL A 189 5.36 -2.47 4.89
C VAL A 189 6.46 -3.53 5.06
N GLU A 190 6.96 -3.76 6.26
CA GLU A 190 7.96 -4.81 6.52
C GLU A 190 7.42 -6.20 6.19
N CYS A 191 6.19 -6.50 6.59
CA CYS A 191 5.51 -7.75 6.25
C CYS A 191 5.35 -7.90 4.72
N LEU A 192 4.95 -6.82 4.03
CA LEU A 192 4.78 -6.77 2.59
C LEU A 192 6.10 -7.06 1.86
N VAL A 193 7.20 -6.44 2.29
CA VAL A 193 8.55 -6.69 1.73
C VAL A 193 8.95 -8.15 1.89
N ARG A 194 8.78 -8.72 3.10
CA ARG A 194 9.09 -10.14 3.35
C ARG A 194 8.26 -11.06 2.46
N CYS A 195 6.95 -10.82 2.38
CA CYS A 195 6.06 -11.61 1.52
C CYS A 195 6.50 -11.53 0.05
N PHE A 196 6.77 -10.33 -0.46
CA PHE A 196 7.14 -10.15 -1.86
C PHE A 196 8.49 -10.82 -2.18
N ARG A 197 9.51 -10.68 -1.31
CA ARG A 197 10.81 -11.37 -1.48
C ARG A 197 10.64 -12.87 -1.54
N GLU A 198 9.82 -13.44 -0.65
CA GLU A 198 9.55 -14.88 -0.65
C GLU A 198 8.75 -15.31 -1.90
N MET A 199 7.82 -14.49 -2.37
CA MET A 199 7.12 -14.73 -3.65
C MET A 199 8.10 -14.73 -4.83
N VAL A 200 9.07 -13.82 -4.87
CA VAL A 200 10.14 -13.81 -5.88
C VAL A 200 10.96 -15.09 -5.80
N ARG A 201 11.41 -15.46 -4.61
CA ARG A 201 12.20 -16.69 -4.36
C ARG A 201 11.48 -17.96 -4.83
N ARG A 202 10.15 -18.01 -4.67
CA ARG A 202 9.31 -19.16 -5.10
C ARG A 202 8.85 -19.08 -6.56
N GLY A 203 9.21 -18.03 -7.31
CA GLY A 203 8.77 -17.85 -8.69
C GLY A 203 7.30 -17.47 -8.86
N HIS A 204 6.68 -16.90 -7.83
CA HIS A 204 5.28 -16.47 -7.85
C HIS A 204 5.07 -15.04 -8.39
N VAL A 205 6.15 -14.29 -8.60
CA VAL A 205 6.10 -12.98 -9.26
C VAL A 205 6.34 -13.17 -10.76
N PRO A 206 5.43 -12.73 -11.64
CA PRO A 206 5.58 -12.91 -13.07
C PRO A 206 6.87 -12.29 -13.59
N ILE A 207 7.61 -13.03 -14.42
CA ILE A 207 8.85 -12.59 -15.08
C ILE A 207 8.64 -11.26 -15.83
N ALA A 208 7.44 -11.04 -16.39
CA ALA A 208 7.10 -9.81 -17.10
C ALA A 208 7.18 -8.54 -16.22
N VAL A 209 6.92 -8.64 -14.92
CA VAL A 209 7.11 -7.53 -13.97
C VAL A 209 8.60 -7.27 -13.79
N TRP A 210 9.38 -8.35 -13.73
CA TRP A 210 10.82 -8.33 -13.49
C TRP A 210 11.62 -7.89 -14.73
N GLU A 211 11.30 -8.40 -15.92
CA GLU A 211 12.00 -8.07 -17.18
C GLU A 211 11.65 -6.68 -17.73
N ARG A 212 10.41 -6.22 -17.57
CA ARG A 212 10.00 -4.88 -18.03
C ARG A 212 10.67 -3.77 -17.23
N ALA A 213 10.93 -4.00 -15.96
CA ALA A 213 11.61 -3.04 -15.10
C ALA A 213 13.11 -2.95 -15.41
N THR A 214 13.72 -4.02 -15.96
CA THR A 214 15.15 -4.05 -16.33
C THR A 214 15.45 -3.54 -17.74
N ARG A 215 14.43 -3.36 -18.61
CA ARG A 215 14.57 -2.85 -19.98
C ARG A 215 14.53 -1.32 -20.06
N ARG A 216 15.11 -0.60 -19.10
CA ARG A 216 15.44 0.81 -19.31
C ARG A 216 16.72 0.90 -20.11
N VAL A 217 16.58 1.07 -21.44
CA VAL A 217 17.59 1.65 -22.34
C VAL A 217 17.21 3.11 -22.58
#